data_daf02f072fd149d4c204b3474358624e
#
_entry.id   daf02f072fd149d4c204b3474358624e
#
_cell.length_a   1.000
_cell.length_b   1.000
_cell.length_c   1.000
_cell.angle_alpha   90.00
_cell.angle_beta   90.00
_cell.angle_gamma   90.00
#
_symmetry.space_group_name_H-M   'P 1'
#
loop_
_entity.id
_entity.type
_entity.pdbx_description
1 polymer ?
#
loop_
_entity_poly.entity_id
_entity_poly.type
_entity_poly.pdbx_seq_one_letter_code
_entity_poly.pdbx_strand_id
1 'polypeptide(L)'
;LGQVLELHLGWIAHSGWDISIDPDLEAEWKKHIPAGAEKGGPNSHVATPVFDGVRTDAMHGLLHTTLPDRDGNYLVGDDGKAQLFDGRTGEPFPKPISVGYMYMLKLHHLVDDKIHARSTGPYSMITQQPLGGKAQFGGQRFGEMEVWALEAYGAAYTLHEMMTTKSDDVDGRVRAYGSIVKGDNL
;
A
#
# COMPACT_ATOMS: atom_id res chain seq x y z
N LEU A 1 -12.28 -8.23 -3.93
CA LEU A 1 -13.41 -8.84 -3.21
C LEU A 1 -13.16 -8.89 -1.71
N GLY A 2 -11.99 -9.40 -1.27
CA GLY A 2 -11.66 -9.50 0.17
C GLY A 2 -11.71 -8.18 0.92
N GLN A 3 -11.31 -7.07 0.32
CA GLN A 3 -11.38 -5.74 0.94
C GLN A 3 -12.81 -5.26 1.18
N VAL A 4 -13.74 -5.60 0.29
CA VAL A 4 -15.17 -5.28 0.47
C VAL A 4 -15.76 -6.10 1.62
N LEU A 5 -15.43 -7.38 1.69
CA LEU A 5 -15.84 -8.25 2.79
C LEU A 5 -15.26 -7.78 4.14
N GLU A 6 -13.99 -7.38 4.15
CA GLU A 6 -13.34 -6.79 5.33
C GLU A 6 -14.06 -5.51 5.79
N LEU A 7 -14.44 -4.63 4.85
CA LEU A 7 -15.18 -3.41 5.13
C LEU A 7 -16.50 -3.70 5.90
N HIS A 8 -17.28 -4.66 5.41
CA HIS A 8 -18.54 -5.04 6.03
C HIS A 8 -18.35 -5.72 7.39
N LEU A 9 -17.41 -6.65 7.49
CA LEU A 9 -17.09 -7.30 8.75
C LEU A 9 -16.56 -6.30 9.79
N GLY A 10 -15.76 -5.34 9.34
CA GLY A 10 -15.28 -4.24 10.18
C GLY A 10 -16.40 -3.37 10.73
N TRP A 11 -17.43 -3.10 9.93
CA TRP A 11 -18.62 -2.40 10.40
C TRP A 11 -19.38 -3.19 11.47
N ILE A 12 -19.62 -4.48 11.24
CA ILE A 12 -20.25 -5.39 12.19
C ILE A 12 -19.47 -5.41 13.52
N ALA A 13 -18.17 -5.58 13.46
CA ALA A 13 -17.31 -5.61 14.64
C ALA A 13 -17.32 -4.30 15.42
N HIS A 14 -17.38 -3.16 14.73
CA HIS A 14 -17.44 -1.84 15.36
C HIS A 14 -18.80 -1.57 16.02
N SER A 15 -19.88 -1.84 15.31
CA SER A 15 -21.26 -1.57 15.80
C SER A 15 -21.71 -2.59 16.85
N GLY A 16 -21.25 -3.82 16.75
CA GLY A 16 -21.76 -4.96 17.48
C GLY A 16 -22.98 -5.58 16.78
N TRP A 17 -23.41 -6.75 17.22
CA TRP A 17 -24.53 -7.50 16.67
C TRP A 17 -25.27 -8.28 17.74
N ASP A 18 -26.53 -8.58 17.48
CA ASP A 18 -27.36 -9.44 18.32
C ASP A 18 -28.35 -10.21 17.43
N ILE A 19 -28.13 -11.50 17.23
CA ILE A 19 -28.94 -12.34 16.34
C ILE A 19 -30.37 -12.51 16.89
N SER A 20 -30.55 -12.35 18.18
CA SER A 20 -31.86 -12.51 18.83
C SER A 20 -32.87 -11.39 18.51
N ILE A 21 -32.41 -10.34 17.79
CA ILE A 21 -33.30 -9.22 17.40
C ILE A 21 -34.37 -9.69 16.40
N ASP A 22 -34.00 -10.65 15.51
CA ASP A 22 -34.93 -11.19 14.52
C ASP A 22 -35.11 -12.71 14.71
N PRO A 23 -36.22 -13.17 15.34
CA PRO A 23 -36.41 -14.58 15.63
C PRO A 23 -36.57 -15.46 14.39
N ASP A 24 -37.05 -14.92 13.28
CA ASP A 24 -37.26 -15.69 12.04
C ASP A 24 -35.93 -16.01 11.36
N LEU A 25 -35.00 -15.10 11.47
CA LEU A 25 -33.64 -15.24 10.91
C LEU A 25 -32.68 -15.98 11.88
N GLU A 26 -32.97 -15.93 13.19
CA GLU A 26 -32.12 -16.56 14.21
C GLU A 26 -31.91 -18.05 13.96
N ALA A 27 -32.96 -18.76 13.58
CA ALA A 27 -32.92 -20.22 13.35
C ALA A 27 -32.10 -20.61 12.13
N GLU A 28 -32.07 -19.77 11.11
CA GLU A 28 -31.28 -20.00 9.89
C GLU A 28 -29.80 -19.63 10.08
N TRP A 29 -29.54 -18.49 10.71
CA TRP A 29 -28.18 -17.96 10.84
C TRP A 29 -27.37 -18.62 11.95
N LYS A 30 -28.01 -19.12 13.00
CA LYS A 30 -27.33 -19.95 14.02
C LYS A 30 -26.58 -21.14 13.44
N LYS A 31 -26.98 -21.64 12.27
CA LYS A 31 -26.29 -22.74 11.58
C LYS A 31 -24.95 -22.31 10.98
N HIS A 32 -24.77 -21.05 10.70
CA HIS A 32 -23.62 -20.50 9.99
C HIS A 32 -22.66 -19.70 10.89
N ILE A 33 -23.09 -19.39 12.10
CA ILE A 33 -22.32 -18.63 13.09
C ILE A 33 -21.74 -19.59 14.12
N PRO A 34 -20.47 -19.46 14.51
CA PRO A 34 -19.85 -20.27 15.55
C PRO A 34 -20.64 -20.18 16.86
N ALA A 35 -20.73 -21.29 17.58
CA ALA A 35 -21.37 -21.33 18.89
C ALA A 35 -20.67 -20.36 19.85
N GLY A 36 -21.46 -19.52 20.52
CA GLY A 36 -20.97 -18.47 21.40
C GLY A 36 -20.70 -17.11 20.74
N ALA A 37 -20.88 -17.00 19.39
CA ALA A 37 -20.79 -15.74 18.66
C ALA A 37 -22.15 -15.14 18.31
N GLU A 38 -23.21 -15.52 19.02
CA GLU A 38 -24.58 -15.10 18.78
C GLU A 38 -24.81 -13.62 19.13
N LYS A 39 -23.97 -13.08 20.00
CA LYS A 39 -24.02 -11.68 20.42
C LYS A 39 -22.62 -11.11 20.58
N GLY A 40 -22.38 -9.98 19.95
CA GLY A 40 -21.13 -9.21 20.08
C GLY A 40 -21.42 -7.76 20.46
N GLY A 41 -20.74 -7.26 21.47
CA GLY A 41 -20.83 -5.84 21.84
C GLY A 41 -20.08 -4.94 20.84
N PRO A 42 -20.24 -3.62 20.96
CA PRO A 42 -19.49 -2.65 20.16
C PRO A 42 -17.98 -2.83 20.33
N ASN A 43 -17.22 -2.64 19.24
CA ASN A 43 -15.76 -2.82 19.17
C ASN A 43 -15.31 -4.25 19.52
N SER A 44 -16.06 -5.25 19.11
CA SER A 44 -15.68 -6.66 19.26
C SER A 44 -14.47 -7.02 18.39
N HIS A 45 -13.59 -7.85 18.92
CA HIS A 45 -12.48 -8.39 18.16
C HIS A 45 -12.90 -9.68 17.44
N VAL A 46 -12.73 -9.70 16.12
CA VAL A 46 -13.06 -10.83 15.26
C VAL A 46 -11.78 -11.39 14.65
N ALA A 47 -11.56 -12.69 14.76
CA ALA A 47 -10.46 -13.40 14.14
C ALA A 47 -10.94 -14.13 12.87
N THR A 48 -10.23 -13.94 11.77
CA THR A 48 -10.46 -14.63 10.50
C THR A 48 -9.19 -15.36 10.07
N PRO A 49 -8.96 -16.61 10.57
CA PRO A 49 -7.78 -17.37 10.18
C PRO A 49 -7.71 -17.61 8.67
N VAL A 50 -6.50 -17.81 8.15
CA VAL A 50 -6.27 -18.07 6.73
C VAL A 50 -6.98 -19.38 6.34
N PHE A 51 -7.76 -19.35 5.25
CA PHE A 51 -8.63 -20.43 4.75
C PHE A 51 -9.78 -20.86 5.68
N ASP A 52 -9.99 -20.16 6.77
CA ASP A 52 -11.09 -20.39 7.70
C ASP A 52 -11.71 -19.04 8.11
N GLY A 53 -12.09 -18.26 7.12
CA GLY A 53 -12.72 -16.96 7.29
C GLY A 53 -14.23 -17.05 7.49
N VAL A 54 -14.86 -15.87 7.63
CA VAL A 54 -16.31 -15.78 7.75
C VAL A 54 -16.99 -16.18 6.45
N ARG A 55 -18.03 -16.99 6.54
CA ARG A 55 -18.88 -17.34 5.38
C ARG A 55 -19.72 -16.14 4.96
N THR A 56 -19.94 -15.99 3.68
CA THR A 56 -20.71 -14.86 3.12
C THR A 56 -22.13 -14.81 3.70
N ASP A 57 -22.77 -15.96 3.84
CA ASP A 57 -24.14 -16.06 4.39
C ASP A 57 -24.19 -15.58 5.85
N ALA A 58 -23.22 -16.01 6.65
CA ALA A 58 -23.09 -15.57 8.05
C ALA A 58 -22.83 -14.06 8.14
N MET A 59 -22.01 -13.52 7.26
CA MET A 59 -21.71 -12.09 7.24
C MET A 59 -22.95 -11.25 6.88
N HIS A 60 -23.76 -11.67 5.90
CA HIS A 60 -25.02 -11.02 5.57
C HIS A 60 -26.00 -11.03 6.75
N GLY A 61 -26.11 -12.18 7.41
CA GLY A 61 -26.93 -12.29 8.61
C GLY A 61 -26.48 -11.36 9.74
N LEU A 62 -25.18 -11.32 10.01
CA LEU A 62 -24.64 -10.43 11.04
C LEU A 62 -24.83 -8.95 10.69
N LEU A 63 -24.72 -8.61 9.40
CA LEU A 63 -24.90 -7.22 8.95
C LEU A 63 -26.34 -6.73 9.19
N HIS A 64 -27.33 -7.60 9.00
CA HIS A 64 -28.73 -7.31 9.25
C HIS A 64 -29.06 -7.15 10.75
N THR A 65 -28.29 -7.79 11.62
CA THR A 65 -28.47 -7.76 13.09
C THR A 65 -27.52 -6.83 13.81
N THR A 66 -26.92 -5.85 13.11
CA THR A 66 -26.09 -4.83 13.73
C THR A 66 -26.85 -3.98 14.73
N LEU A 67 -26.17 -3.59 15.80
CA LEU A 67 -26.79 -2.74 16.82
C LEU A 67 -26.90 -1.29 16.33
N PRO A 68 -27.98 -0.58 16.72
CA PRO A 68 -28.11 0.84 16.43
C PRO A 68 -27.07 1.67 17.20
N ASP A 69 -26.82 2.87 16.74
CA ASP A 69 -26.00 3.86 17.43
C ASP A 69 -26.67 4.34 18.74
N ARG A 70 -25.96 5.15 19.51
CA ARG A 70 -26.42 5.71 20.79
C ARG A 70 -27.74 6.43 20.70
N ASP A 71 -28.03 7.03 19.54
CA ASP A 71 -29.28 7.76 19.26
C ASP A 71 -30.41 6.84 18.71
N GLY A 72 -30.14 5.53 18.61
CA GLY A 72 -31.09 4.55 18.11
C GLY A 72 -31.21 4.49 16.60
N ASN A 73 -30.27 5.12 15.86
CA ASN A 73 -30.26 5.15 14.40
C ASN A 73 -29.39 4.06 13.83
N TYR A 74 -29.80 3.48 12.71
CA TYR A 74 -28.99 2.60 11.89
C TYR A 74 -28.30 3.43 10.79
N LEU A 75 -27.01 3.65 10.93
CA LEU A 75 -26.23 4.46 9.98
C LEU A 75 -25.96 3.74 8.66
N VAL A 76 -25.83 2.44 8.72
CA VAL A 76 -25.58 1.57 7.57
C VAL A 76 -26.72 0.55 7.49
N GLY A 77 -27.26 0.39 6.29
CA GLY A 77 -28.33 -0.58 6.03
C GLY A 77 -27.82 -2.02 5.96
N ASP A 78 -28.77 -2.94 5.81
CA ASP A 78 -28.53 -4.39 5.71
C ASP A 78 -27.66 -4.78 4.51
N ASP A 79 -27.60 -3.92 3.50
CA ASP A 79 -26.75 -4.06 2.32
C ASP A 79 -25.32 -3.49 2.51
N GLY A 80 -25.01 -3.03 3.70
CA GLY A 80 -23.71 -2.43 4.03
C GLY A 80 -23.50 -1.03 3.44
N LYS A 81 -24.59 -0.35 3.06
CA LYS A 81 -24.51 0.98 2.45
C LYS A 81 -25.17 2.03 3.31
N ALA A 82 -24.70 3.25 3.17
CA ALA A 82 -25.24 4.43 3.82
C ALA A 82 -25.47 5.55 2.81
N GLN A 83 -26.46 6.40 3.07
CA GLN A 83 -26.64 7.63 2.34
C GLN A 83 -25.59 8.64 2.81
N LEU A 84 -24.70 9.03 1.93
CA LEU A 84 -23.69 10.04 2.20
C LEU A 84 -24.01 11.35 1.47
N PHE A 85 -23.42 12.43 1.98
CA PHE A 85 -23.59 13.78 1.47
C PHE A 85 -22.24 14.36 1.07
N ASP A 86 -22.23 15.18 0.02
CA ASP A 86 -21.02 15.93 -0.35
C ASP A 86 -20.73 17.00 0.72
N GLY A 87 -19.56 16.94 1.34
CA GLY A 87 -19.16 17.88 2.39
C GLY A 87 -18.98 19.34 1.92
N ARG A 88 -18.93 19.60 0.62
CA ARG A 88 -18.81 20.95 0.05
C ARG A 88 -20.16 21.56 -0.28
N THR A 89 -21.06 20.79 -0.90
CA THR A 89 -22.35 21.27 -1.40
C THR A 89 -23.49 20.95 -0.44
N GLY A 90 -23.34 19.93 0.41
CA GLY A 90 -24.40 19.41 1.27
C GLY A 90 -25.44 18.56 0.52
N GLU A 91 -25.23 18.30 -0.77
CA GLU A 91 -26.13 17.46 -1.57
C GLU A 91 -25.89 15.97 -1.31
N PRO A 92 -26.97 15.15 -1.29
CA PRO A 92 -26.82 13.70 -1.14
C PRO A 92 -26.20 13.09 -2.40
N PHE A 93 -25.35 12.07 -2.22
CA PHE A 93 -24.89 11.27 -3.36
C PHE A 93 -26.08 10.56 -4.02
N PRO A 94 -26.05 10.42 -5.36
CA PRO A 94 -27.19 9.85 -6.11
C PRO A 94 -27.47 8.39 -5.81
N LYS A 95 -26.53 7.67 -5.21
CA LYS A 95 -26.68 6.27 -4.77
C LYS A 95 -26.06 6.07 -3.40
N PRO A 96 -26.61 5.17 -2.57
CA PRO A 96 -25.98 4.75 -1.32
C PRO A 96 -24.60 4.17 -1.56
N ILE A 97 -23.68 4.43 -0.64
CA ILE A 97 -22.26 4.08 -0.74
C ILE A 97 -21.89 3.08 0.36
N SER A 98 -21.11 2.06 0.03
CA SER A 98 -20.61 1.09 1.00
C SER A 98 -19.72 1.77 2.03
N VAL A 99 -20.04 1.59 3.30
CA VAL A 99 -19.35 2.20 4.44
C VAL A 99 -18.97 1.11 5.43
N GLY A 100 -17.79 1.20 6.00
CA GLY A 100 -17.32 0.29 7.04
C GLY A 100 -15.91 0.62 7.48
N TYR A 101 -15.31 -0.28 8.22
CA TYR A 101 -13.95 -0.14 8.73
C TYR A 101 -13.00 -1.09 8.04
N MET A 102 -11.87 -0.56 7.63
CA MET A 102 -10.79 -1.31 6.99
C MET A 102 -9.49 -1.07 7.72
N TYR A 103 -8.69 -2.12 7.90
CA TYR A 103 -7.37 -2.00 8.50
C TYR A 103 -6.37 -1.48 7.49
N MET A 104 -5.83 -0.31 7.75
CA MET A 104 -4.88 0.34 6.86
C MET A 104 -3.52 0.50 7.53
N LEU A 105 -2.48 0.13 6.79
CA LEU A 105 -1.09 0.24 7.22
C LEU A 105 -0.39 1.36 6.44
N LYS A 106 0.30 2.23 7.16
CA LYS A 106 1.27 3.15 6.57
C LYS A 106 2.65 2.47 6.62
N LEU A 107 3.21 2.15 5.46
CA LEU A 107 4.51 1.50 5.37
C LEU A 107 5.64 2.50 5.63
N HIS A 108 6.69 2.02 6.29
CA HIS A 108 7.87 2.83 6.66
C HIS A 108 8.84 2.99 5.48
N HIS A 109 8.32 3.33 4.31
CA HIS A 109 9.10 3.64 3.12
C HIS A 109 9.35 5.14 3.03
N LEU A 110 10.20 5.65 3.92
CA LEU A 110 10.51 7.08 3.99
C LEU A 110 11.43 7.50 2.85
N VAL A 111 11.20 8.66 2.29
CA VAL A 111 12.02 9.22 1.21
C VAL A 111 13.46 9.48 1.67
N ASP A 112 13.65 9.91 2.90
CA ASP A 112 14.96 10.20 3.47
C ASP A 112 15.88 8.96 3.53
N ASP A 113 15.29 7.78 3.73
CA ASP A 113 16.03 6.52 3.73
C ASP A 113 16.41 6.05 2.33
N LYS A 114 15.71 6.53 1.30
CA LYS A 114 15.88 6.11 -0.09
C LYS A 114 16.57 7.12 -0.96
N ILE A 115 16.48 8.41 -0.64
CA ILE A 115 17.13 9.46 -1.40
C ILE A 115 18.64 9.27 -1.37
N HIS A 116 19.25 9.26 -2.54
CA HIS A 116 20.67 9.06 -2.68
C HIS A 116 21.20 9.77 -3.91
N ALA A 117 22.35 10.45 -3.75
CA ALA A 117 23.09 11.09 -4.83
C ALA A 117 24.58 10.87 -4.63
N ARG A 118 25.31 10.90 -5.72
CA ARG A 118 26.78 10.76 -5.70
C ARG A 118 27.40 11.63 -6.80
N SER A 119 28.43 12.36 -6.43
CA SER A 119 29.36 12.96 -7.40
C SER A 119 30.66 12.13 -7.46
N THR A 120 31.36 12.06 -6.36
CA THR A 120 32.55 11.24 -6.15
C THR A 120 32.38 10.37 -4.91
N GLY A 121 33.04 9.24 -4.85
CA GLY A 121 32.95 8.34 -3.72
C GLY A 121 33.89 7.15 -3.83
N PRO A 122 33.74 6.12 -2.99
CA PRO A 122 34.62 4.96 -3.00
C PRO A 122 34.47 4.11 -4.27
N TYR A 123 35.58 3.51 -4.65
CA TYR A 123 35.70 2.59 -5.80
C TYR A 123 36.19 1.23 -5.34
N SER A 124 35.85 0.18 -6.08
CA SER A 124 36.40 -1.15 -5.85
C SER A 124 37.90 -1.18 -6.11
N MET A 125 38.66 -1.86 -5.27
CA MET A 125 40.12 -1.96 -5.44
C MET A 125 40.52 -2.76 -6.66
N ILE A 126 39.74 -3.78 -7.03
CA ILE A 126 40.07 -4.69 -8.13
C ILE A 126 39.59 -4.14 -9.48
N THR A 127 38.29 -3.83 -9.55
CA THR A 127 37.66 -3.41 -10.81
C THR A 127 37.75 -1.92 -11.08
N GLN A 128 38.10 -1.10 -10.08
CA GLN A 128 38.09 0.37 -10.14
C GLN A 128 36.72 0.98 -10.54
N GLN A 129 35.69 0.22 -10.40
CA GLN A 129 34.30 0.68 -10.61
C GLN A 129 33.71 1.26 -9.33
N PRO A 130 32.76 2.19 -9.42
CA PRO A 130 32.02 2.68 -8.24
C PRO A 130 31.38 1.53 -7.47
N LEU A 131 31.42 1.60 -6.14
CA LEU A 131 30.68 0.66 -5.30
C LEU A 131 29.18 0.85 -5.47
N GLY A 132 28.39 -0.17 -5.15
CA GLY A 132 26.93 -0.11 -5.17
C GLY A 132 26.34 0.16 -3.79
N GLY A 133 25.11 0.69 -3.77
CA GLY A 133 24.33 0.86 -2.57
C GLY A 133 24.50 2.21 -1.85
N LYS A 134 23.44 2.67 -1.21
CA LYS A 134 23.40 3.94 -0.47
C LYS A 134 24.37 3.95 0.73
N ALA A 135 24.46 2.82 1.44
CA ALA A 135 25.30 2.71 2.65
C ALA A 135 26.80 2.90 2.36
N GLN A 136 27.27 2.49 1.19
CA GLN A 136 28.64 2.64 0.74
C GLN A 136 28.87 3.94 -0.04
N PHE A 137 27.89 4.84 -0.06
CA PHE A 137 27.95 6.02 -0.94
C PHE A 137 28.23 5.64 -2.39
N GLY A 138 27.56 4.61 -2.88
CA GLY A 138 27.78 4.00 -4.18
C GLY A 138 27.05 4.71 -5.31
N GLY A 139 27.42 4.33 -6.54
CA GLY A 139 26.75 4.80 -7.76
C GLY A 139 25.58 3.92 -8.17
N GLN A 140 24.78 4.42 -9.11
CA GLN A 140 23.72 3.66 -9.75
C GLN A 140 24.30 2.63 -10.72
N ARG A 141 23.63 1.48 -10.80
CA ARG A 141 23.98 0.48 -11.80
C ARG A 141 23.38 0.85 -13.15
N PHE A 142 24.26 1.01 -14.15
CA PHE A 142 23.86 1.13 -15.55
C PHE A 142 23.89 -0.27 -16.17
N GLY A 143 22.75 -0.93 -16.21
CA GLY A 143 22.65 -2.32 -16.62
C GLY A 143 22.61 -2.51 -18.15
N GLU A 144 22.46 -3.75 -18.57
CA GLU A 144 22.45 -4.13 -19.99
C GLU A 144 21.30 -3.47 -20.75
N MET A 145 20.10 -3.40 -20.14
CA MET A 145 18.94 -2.79 -20.78
C MET A 145 19.10 -1.28 -20.97
N GLU A 146 19.73 -0.59 -20.03
CA GLU A 146 20.04 0.84 -20.13
C GLU A 146 21.05 1.11 -21.24
N VAL A 147 22.02 0.21 -21.43
CA VAL A 147 22.95 0.25 -22.58
C VAL A 147 22.20 0.12 -23.89
N TRP A 148 21.27 -0.80 -24.01
CA TRP A 148 20.44 -0.96 -25.22
C TRP A 148 19.63 0.29 -25.54
N ALA A 149 19.15 1.00 -24.52
CA ALA A 149 18.42 2.26 -24.73
C ALA A 149 19.33 3.34 -25.36
N LEU A 150 20.57 3.48 -24.91
CA LEU A 150 21.52 4.41 -25.51
C LEU A 150 21.93 4.00 -26.92
N GLU A 151 22.10 2.71 -27.19
CA GLU A 151 22.36 2.17 -28.51
C GLU A 151 21.21 2.48 -29.48
N ALA A 152 19.96 2.31 -29.04
CA ALA A 152 18.78 2.61 -29.84
C ALA A 152 18.68 4.10 -30.24
N TYR A 153 19.13 5.00 -29.37
CA TYR A 153 19.22 6.44 -29.69
C TYR A 153 20.44 6.80 -30.52
N GLY A 154 21.40 5.91 -30.67
CA GLY A 154 22.67 6.19 -31.33
C GLY A 154 23.56 7.16 -30.54
N ALA A 155 23.40 7.24 -29.23
CA ALA A 155 24.13 8.14 -28.33
C ALA A 155 25.49 7.57 -27.96
N ALA A 156 26.37 7.47 -28.92
CA ALA A 156 27.68 6.81 -28.76
C ALA A 156 28.59 7.51 -27.75
N TYR A 157 28.66 8.84 -27.76
CA TYR A 157 29.49 9.60 -26.83
C TYR A 157 29.00 9.44 -25.37
N THR A 158 27.72 9.48 -25.16
CA THR A 158 27.15 9.27 -23.82
C THR A 158 27.44 7.87 -23.31
N LEU A 159 27.28 6.86 -24.17
CA LEU A 159 27.60 5.48 -23.83
C LEU A 159 29.07 5.29 -23.50
N HIS A 160 29.96 5.88 -24.29
CA HIS A 160 31.38 5.85 -24.05
C HIS A 160 31.76 6.49 -22.70
N GLU A 161 31.19 7.62 -22.38
CA GLU A 161 31.38 8.29 -21.08
C GLU A 161 30.90 7.40 -19.90
N MET A 162 29.78 6.75 -20.04
CA MET A 162 29.21 5.84 -19.01
C MET A 162 30.11 4.63 -18.77
N MET A 163 30.75 4.13 -19.84
CA MET A 163 31.62 2.94 -19.77
C MET A 163 33.04 3.22 -19.33
N THR A 164 33.54 4.43 -19.47
CA THR A 164 34.92 4.81 -19.22
C THR A 164 35.11 5.78 -18.07
N THR A 165 34.94 7.06 -18.28
CA THR A 165 35.15 8.13 -17.28
C THR A 165 34.32 7.97 -16.04
N LYS A 166 33.07 7.53 -16.17
CA LYS A 166 32.15 7.30 -15.08
C LYS A 166 32.22 5.90 -14.48
N SER A 167 33.04 5.01 -14.99
CA SER A 167 33.20 3.64 -14.55
C SER A 167 34.63 3.34 -14.06
N ASP A 168 35.45 2.76 -14.88
CA ASP A 168 36.73 2.17 -14.51
C ASP A 168 37.98 2.89 -15.02
N ASP A 169 37.84 3.90 -15.86
CA ASP A 169 38.98 4.69 -16.38
C ASP A 169 39.50 5.67 -15.32
N VAL A 170 40.58 5.31 -14.66
CA VAL A 170 41.20 6.12 -13.59
C VAL A 170 41.76 7.44 -14.14
N ASP A 171 42.42 7.41 -15.25
CA ASP A 171 43.03 8.62 -15.84
C ASP A 171 42.00 9.57 -16.41
N GLY A 172 40.96 9.04 -17.06
CA GLY A 172 39.81 9.80 -17.52
C GLY A 172 39.08 10.47 -16.37
N ARG A 173 38.90 9.78 -15.27
CA ARG A 173 38.27 10.28 -14.05
C ARG A 173 39.05 11.45 -13.43
N VAL A 174 40.39 11.32 -13.31
CA VAL A 174 41.23 12.39 -12.77
C VAL A 174 41.19 13.62 -13.67
N ARG A 175 41.23 13.43 -14.99
CA ARG A 175 41.14 14.55 -15.96
C ARG A 175 39.76 15.26 -15.84
N ALA A 176 38.70 14.50 -15.76
CA ALA A 176 37.34 15.03 -15.58
C ALA A 176 37.22 15.89 -14.32
N TYR A 177 37.74 15.42 -13.19
CA TYR A 177 37.74 16.21 -11.95
C TYR A 177 38.60 17.47 -12.06
N GLY A 178 39.76 17.37 -12.69
CA GLY A 178 40.61 18.51 -12.95
C GLY A 178 39.93 19.59 -13.79
N SER A 179 39.22 19.20 -14.84
CA SER A 179 38.45 20.12 -15.69
C SER A 179 37.30 20.80 -14.94
N ILE A 180 36.56 20.03 -14.15
CA ILE A 180 35.47 20.58 -13.33
C ILE A 180 35.97 21.61 -12.32
N VAL A 181 37.10 21.33 -11.65
CA VAL A 181 37.69 22.27 -10.67
C VAL A 181 38.24 23.53 -11.34
N LYS A 182 38.77 23.42 -12.53
CA LYS A 182 39.30 24.57 -13.31
C LYS A 182 38.17 25.34 -14.01
N GLY A 183 37.03 24.74 -14.21
CA GLY A 183 35.93 25.31 -14.97
C GLY A 183 36.06 25.18 -16.48
N ASP A 184 36.94 24.28 -16.92
CA ASP A 184 37.17 24.01 -18.34
C ASP A 184 36.13 23.00 -18.88
N ASN A 185 35.90 23.04 -20.18
CA ASN A 185 35.14 22.01 -20.87
C ASN A 185 35.98 20.75 -21.04
N LEU A 186 35.34 19.61 -20.91
CA LEU A 186 35.95 18.27 -21.16
C LEU A 186 36.16 18.01 -22.64
#